data_2c71cc95032ea706e46a7a8e85b0f476
#
_entry.id   2c71cc95032ea706e46a7a8e85b0f476
#
_cell.length_a   1.000
_cell.length_b   1.000
_cell.length_c   1.000
_cell.angle_alpha   90.00
_cell.angle_beta   90.00
_cell.angle_gamma   90.00
#
_symmetry.space_group_name_H-M   'P 1'
#
loop_
_entity.id
_entity.type
_entity.pdbx_description
1 polymer ?
#
loop_
_entity_poly.entity_id
_entity_poly.type
_entity_poly.pdbx_seq_one_letter_code
_entity_poly.pdbx_strand_id
1 'polypeptide(L)'
;DDHDAHGEDDDDHVENNSEVHDDHDAHGEDDDDHDDHDDHDEEGHEEDLAFDPHSWLDPLAFKAQVNLVLENLTTLFPGQEATFKANAAAYIAQLDGLHTDYEAAFSDTGTCSNSTVVANHAAYNYMANRYDIEFITVHGVDPEGEPTAEDVAMAVEYLQEEDVSVFYIEEFTSPDAVKSIVDQTTSSAMPSGVSIQYLYTMELPPSNSDDDYLSLMQKNLVNLKAGLGC
;
A
#
# COMPACT_ATOMS: atom_id res chain seq x y z
N ASP A 1 19.83 -57.66 -0.50
CA ASP A 1 21.23 -57.79 -0.94
C ASP A 1 21.82 -56.40 -0.92
N ASP A 2 22.37 -56.00 0.12
CA ASP A 2 23.66 -56.25 0.75
C ASP A 2 24.77 -55.33 0.24
N HIS A 3 25.35 -54.73 1.24
CA HIS A 3 26.73 -54.33 1.55
C HIS A 3 27.08 -52.86 1.35
N ASP A 4 27.23 -52.08 2.47
CA ASP A 4 28.45 -51.97 3.32
C ASP A 4 29.61 -51.28 2.59
N ALA A 5 30.33 -50.37 3.08
CA ALA A 5 30.80 -49.95 4.40
C ALA A 5 32.03 -49.01 4.17
N HIS A 6 32.26 -48.13 5.13
CA HIS A 6 33.53 -47.69 5.71
C HIS A 6 34.55 -46.87 4.89
N GLY A 7 35.04 -45.86 5.59
CA GLY A 7 36.36 -45.25 5.41
C GLY A 7 36.48 -43.97 6.21
N GLU A 8 36.82 -44.13 7.48
CA GLU A 8 37.45 -43.16 8.37
C GLU A 8 38.92 -43.02 7.96
N ASP A 9 39.49 -41.89 8.38
CA ASP A 9 40.84 -41.67 8.97
C ASP A 9 41.28 -40.25 8.65
N ASP A 10 41.46 -39.41 9.62
CA ASP A 10 42.44 -39.20 10.68
C ASP A 10 43.64 -38.33 10.28
N ASP A 11 43.87 -37.35 11.19
CA ASP A 11 45.14 -36.75 11.62
C ASP A 11 45.90 -35.85 10.63
N ASP A 12 46.41 -34.70 11.03
CA ASP A 12 47.37 -34.44 12.07
C ASP A 12 47.63 -32.94 12.27
N HIS A 13 47.94 -32.63 13.50
CA HIS A 13 48.57 -31.47 14.11
C HIS A 13 49.74 -30.84 13.35
N VAL A 14 49.90 -29.53 13.46
CA VAL A 14 51.16 -28.94 13.93
C VAL A 14 50.94 -27.59 14.59
N GLU A 15 51.18 -27.51 15.89
CA GLU A 15 51.57 -26.34 16.63
C GLU A 15 52.94 -25.80 16.18
N ASN A 16 53.11 -24.52 16.15
CA ASN A 16 54.42 -23.98 16.56
C ASN A 16 54.35 -22.62 17.19
N ASN A 17 54.84 -22.61 18.37
CA ASN A 17 55.05 -21.57 19.36
C ASN A 17 56.39 -20.85 19.10
N SER A 18 56.46 -19.56 19.41
CA SER A 18 57.57 -18.82 20.07
C SER A 18 57.29 -17.34 19.98
N GLU A 19 56.97 -16.64 21.09
CA GLU A 19 57.84 -16.01 22.07
C GLU A 19 58.97 -15.16 21.43
N VAL A 20 59.24 -13.92 21.75
CA VAL A 20 59.43 -13.17 22.99
C VAL A 20 59.92 -11.74 22.63
N HIS A 21 59.78 -10.82 23.63
CA HIS A 21 60.54 -9.57 23.96
C HIS A 21 60.07 -8.30 23.28
N ASP A 22 59.68 -7.40 24.06
CA ASP A 22 60.10 -6.55 25.21
C ASP A 22 60.35 -5.10 24.82
N ASP A 23 59.68 -4.25 25.62
CA ASP A 23 60.05 -2.95 26.13
C ASP A 23 60.37 -1.76 25.17
N HIS A 24 59.60 -0.69 25.29
CA HIS A 24 59.98 0.56 25.91
C HIS A 24 58.96 1.71 25.73
N ASP A 25 58.57 2.20 26.91
CA ASP A 25 58.40 3.60 27.37
C ASP A 25 57.68 4.66 26.54
N ALA A 26 56.56 5.05 27.15
CA ALA A 26 56.19 6.38 27.67
C ALA A 26 56.36 7.63 26.77
N HIS A 27 55.26 8.30 26.60
CA HIS A 27 54.93 9.71 26.79
C HIS A 27 53.94 10.23 25.76
N GLY A 28 52.98 10.98 26.32
CA GLY A 28 52.19 11.94 25.55
C GLY A 28 50.71 11.88 25.85
N GLU A 29 50.31 12.55 26.92
CA GLU A 29 48.95 13.04 27.12
C GLU A 29 48.64 14.04 26.01
N ASP A 30 47.58 13.82 25.27
CA ASP A 30 46.81 14.88 24.66
C ASP A 30 45.36 14.38 24.54
N ASP A 31 44.51 15.00 25.34
CA ASP A 31 43.06 14.95 25.32
C ASP A 31 42.60 15.54 23.99
N ASP A 32 41.96 14.69 23.15
CA ASP A 32 41.05 15.17 22.14
C ASP A 32 39.83 14.25 22.18
N ASP A 33 38.84 14.71 22.95
CA ASP A 33 37.44 14.26 22.92
C ASP A 33 36.90 14.49 21.51
N HIS A 34 36.93 13.47 20.67
CA HIS A 34 36.07 13.37 19.52
C HIS A 34 34.99 12.34 19.84
N ASP A 35 33.91 12.83 20.46
CA ASP A 35 32.61 12.22 20.40
C ASP A 35 32.12 12.27 18.93
N ASP A 36 32.57 11.34 18.10
CA ASP A 36 31.92 11.01 16.86
C ASP A 36 30.67 10.23 17.23
N HIS A 37 29.61 10.98 17.53
CA HIS A 37 28.24 10.47 17.39
C HIS A 37 28.03 10.20 15.90
N ASP A 38 28.31 8.98 15.47
CA ASP A 38 27.67 8.40 14.28
C ASP A 38 26.16 8.35 14.56
N ASP A 39 25.48 9.47 14.32
CA ASP A 39 24.06 9.48 14.04
C ASP A 39 23.88 8.65 12.76
N HIS A 40 23.73 7.35 12.92
CA HIS A 40 23.09 6.53 11.92
C HIS A 40 21.64 6.99 11.90
N ASP A 41 21.36 8.02 11.13
CA ASP A 41 20.07 8.23 10.53
C ASP A 41 19.80 6.95 9.72
N GLU A 42 19.12 5.99 10.34
CA GLU A 42 18.37 4.98 9.61
C GLU A 42 17.24 5.73 8.91
N GLU A 43 17.61 6.47 7.85
CA GLU A 43 16.66 6.83 6.81
C GLU A 43 16.13 5.50 6.27
N GLY A 44 14.94 5.12 6.72
CA GLY A 44 14.20 4.03 6.12
C GLY A 44 14.15 4.34 4.63
N HIS A 45 14.88 3.55 3.85
CA HIS A 45 14.77 3.56 2.40
C HIS A 45 13.35 3.09 2.06
N GLU A 46 12.38 4.02 2.12
CA GLU A 46 11.22 3.88 1.27
C GLU A 46 11.79 3.83 -0.14
N GLU A 47 11.76 2.67 -0.78
CA GLU A 47 11.96 2.59 -2.21
C GLU A 47 10.81 3.37 -2.85
N ASP A 48 11.01 4.68 -2.95
CA ASP A 48 10.10 5.59 -3.67
C ASP A 48 9.91 5.00 -5.06
N LEU A 49 8.79 4.34 -5.28
CA LEU A 49 8.42 3.91 -6.61
C LEU A 49 8.45 5.16 -7.51
N ALA A 50 9.22 5.11 -8.59
CA ALA A 50 9.40 6.23 -9.49
C ALA A 50 8.06 6.74 -10.07
N PHE A 51 6.98 6.01 -9.87
CA PHE A 51 5.61 6.33 -10.28
C PHE A 51 4.60 5.51 -9.45
N ASP A 52 3.42 6.06 -9.28
CA ASP A 52 2.28 5.36 -8.68
C ASP A 52 1.70 4.34 -9.66
N PRO A 53 1.72 3.03 -9.36
CA PRO A 53 1.23 2.00 -10.27
C PRO A 53 -0.31 1.92 -10.33
N HIS A 54 -1.05 2.44 -9.35
CA HIS A 54 -2.47 2.16 -9.08
C HIS A 54 -3.45 2.83 -10.05
N SER A 55 -3.03 3.11 -11.28
CA SER A 55 -3.85 3.82 -12.27
C SER A 55 -5.15 3.10 -12.65
N TRP A 56 -5.25 1.78 -12.42
CA TRP A 56 -6.50 1.04 -12.67
C TRP A 56 -7.64 1.42 -11.71
N LEU A 57 -7.36 2.04 -10.56
CA LEU A 57 -8.38 2.50 -9.60
C LEU A 57 -9.11 3.76 -10.05
N ASP A 58 -8.68 4.39 -11.15
CA ASP A 58 -9.43 5.42 -11.86
C ASP A 58 -10.14 4.79 -13.07
N PRO A 59 -11.48 4.81 -13.16
CA PRO A 59 -12.23 4.22 -14.25
C PRO A 59 -11.83 4.72 -15.65
N LEU A 60 -11.44 5.99 -15.78
CA LEU A 60 -11.01 6.54 -17.08
C LEU A 60 -9.57 6.18 -17.43
N ALA A 61 -8.67 6.08 -16.45
CA ALA A 61 -7.34 5.56 -16.68
C ALA A 61 -7.39 4.07 -17.05
N PHE A 62 -8.24 3.29 -16.38
CA PHE A 62 -8.45 1.88 -16.74
C PHE A 62 -9.08 1.71 -18.14
N LYS A 63 -10.01 2.57 -18.52
CA LYS A 63 -10.53 2.64 -19.90
C LYS A 63 -9.39 2.88 -20.93
N ALA A 64 -8.41 3.71 -20.62
CA ALA A 64 -7.25 3.88 -21.50
C ALA A 64 -6.44 2.59 -21.63
N GLN A 65 -6.26 1.83 -20.55
CA GLN A 65 -5.61 0.52 -20.57
C GLN A 65 -6.40 -0.49 -21.41
N VAL A 66 -7.74 -0.52 -21.28
CA VAL A 66 -8.61 -1.36 -22.14
C VAL A 66 -8.43 -1.05 -23.62
N ASN A 67 -8.33 0.23 -24.00
CA ASN A 67 -8.07 0.62 -25.38
C ASN A 67 -6.69 0.18 -25.88
N LEU A 68 -5.65 0.27 -25.04
CA LEU A 68 -4.31 -0.21 -25.37
C LEU A 68 -4.30 -1.73 -25.61
N VAL A 69 -4.99 -2.48 -24.75
CA VAL A 69 -5.17 -3.94 -24.93
C VAL A 69 -5.91 -4.25 -26.21
N LEU A 70 -7.00 -3.52 -26.52
CA LEU A 70 -7.77 -3.68 -27.75
C LEU A 70 -6.91 -3.47 -28.99
N GLU A 71 -6.09 -2.41 -29.03
CA GLU A 71 -5.19 -2.12 -30.16
C GLU A 71 -4.22 -3.28 -30.41
N ASN A 72 -3.60 -3.79 -29.33
CA ASN A 72 -2.66 -4.90 -29.43
C ASN A 72 -3.37 -6.20 -29.88
N LEU A 73 -4.52 -6.51 -29.32
CA LEU A 73 -5.27 -7.72 -29.70
C LEU A 73 -5.73 -7.69 -31.16
N THR A 74 -6.22 -6.56 -31.65
CA THR A 74 -6.65 -6.42 -33.06
C THR A 74 -5.49 -6.51 -34.03
N THR A 75 -4.30 -6.05 -33.63
CA THR A 75 -3.07 -6.17 -34.41
C THR A 75 -2.58 -7.62 -34.48
N LEU A 76 -2.57 -8.31 -33.33
CA LEU A 76 -2.06 -9.69 -33.23
C LEU A 76 -3.05 -10.74 -33.79
N PHE A 77 -4.35 -10.47 -33.70
CA PHE A 77 -5.42 -11.40 -34.07
C PHE A 77 -6.48 -10.74 -34.98
N PRO A 78 -6.11 -10.30 -36.21
CA PRO A 78 -7.00 -9.53 -37.07
C PRO A 78 -8.29 -10.28 -37.45
N GLY A 79 -8.29 -11.62 -37.43
CA GLY A 79 -9.49 -12.42 -37.67
C GLY A 79 -10.55 -12.34 -36.58
N GLN A 80 -10.22 -11.79 -35.40
CA GLN A 80 -11.10 -11.61 -34.24
C GLN A 80 -11.44 -10.15 -33.95
N GLU A 81 -11.00 -9.22 -34.81
CA GLU A 81 -11.11 -7.77 -34.59
C GLU A 81 -12.54 -7.33 -34.24
N ALA A 82 -13.53 -7.83 -34.96
CA ALA A 82 -14.93 -7.46 -34.72
C ALA A 82 -15.41 -7.87 -33.32
N THR A 83 -15.00 -9.05 -32.84
CA THR A 83 -15.33 -9.56 -31.51
C THR A 83 -14.66 -8.72 -30.42
N PHE A 84 -13.37 -8.45 -30.56
CA PHE A 84 -12.61 -7.63 -29.60
C PHE A 84 -13.19 -6.21 -29.50
N LYS A 85 -13.48 -5.57 -30.64
CA LYS A 85 -14.11 -4.24 -30.66
C LYS A 85 -15.48 -4.24 -29.98
N ALA A 86 -16.31 -5.25 -30.23
CA ALA A 86 -17.62 -5.34 -29.60
C ALA A 86 -17.54 -5.52 -28.07
N ASN A 87 -16.64 -6.41 -27.62
CA ASN A 87 -16.42 -6.64 -26.18
C ASN A 87 -15.85 -5.40 -25.48
N ALA A 88 -14.84 -4.78 -26.07
CA ALA A 88 -14.23 -3.56 -25.53
C ALA A 88 -15.25 -2.42 -25.46
N ALA A 89 -16.06 -2.21 -26.49
CA ALA A 89 -17.10 -1.19 -26.48
C ALA A 89 -18.14 -1.41 -25.36
N ALA A 90 -18.56 -2.66 -25.14
CA ALA A 90 -19.48 -2.99 -24.06
C ALA A 90 -18.88 -2.74 -22.67
N TYR A 91 -17.60 -3.10 -22.48
CA TYR A 91 -16.90 -2.89 -21.22
C TYR A 91 -16.61 -1.41 -20.95
N ILE A 92 -16.16 -0.66 -21.96
CA ILE A 92 -15.94 0.79 -21.90
C ILE A 92 -17.21 1.53 -21.51
N ALA A 93 -18.37 1.12 -22.04
CA ALA A 93 -19.64 1.74 -21.66
C ALA A 93 -19.97 1.55 -20.17
N GLN A 94 -19.58 0.42 -19.57
CA GLN A 94 -19.72 0.21 -18.12
C GLN A 94 -18.74 1.06 -17.31
N LEU A 95 -17.50 1.22 -17.78
CA LEU A 95 -16.51 2.12 -17.15
C LEU A 95 -16.97 3.59 -17.21
N ASP A 96 -17.54 4.03 -18.33
CA ASP A 96 -18.10 5.38 -18.47
C ASP A 96 -19.30 5.59 -17.53
N GLY A 97 -20.12 4.56 -17.33
CA GLY A 97 -21.21 4.58 -16.34
C GLY A 97 -20.66 4.71 -14.90
N LEU A 98 -19.69 3.89 -14.58
CA LEU A 98 -19.02 3.92 -13.26
C LEU A 98 -18.38 5.29 -12.98
N HIS A 99 -17.67 5.87 -13.97
CA HIS A 99 -17.13 7.24 -13.85
C HIS A 99 -18.23 8.25 -13.57
N THR A 100 -19.35 8.18 -14.29
CA THR A 100 -20.49 9.09 -14.09
C THR A 100 -21.05 8.97 -12.67
N ASP A 101 -21.13 7.77 -12.11
CA ASP A 101 -21.64 7.52 -10.75
C ASP A 101 -20.70 8.11 -9.69
N TYR A 102 -19.36 7.98 -9.88
CA TYR A 102 -18.35 8.58 -9.01
C TYR A 102 -18.38 10.12 -9.10
N GLU A 103 -18.42 10.67 -10.32
CA GLU A 103 -18.49 12.11 -10.53
C GLU A 103 -19.75 12.72 -9.92
N ALA A 104 -20.90 12.04 -10.04
CA ALA A 104 -22.13 12.48 -9.42
C ALA A 104 -22.10 12.45 -7.89
N ALA A 105 -21.31 11.56 -7.29
CA ALA A 105 -21.18 11.46 -5.84
C ALA A 105 -20.23 12.51 -5.26
N PHE A 106 -19.08 12.74 -5.88
CA PHE A 106 -17.93 13.40 -5.26
C PHE A 106 -17.52 14.73 -5.90
N SER A 107 -18.11 15.13 -7.03
CA SER A 107 -17.83 16.47 -7.61
C SER A 107 -18.30 17.61 -6.72
N ASP A 108 -17.89 18.83 -7.00
CA ASP A 108 -18.31 20.06 -6.30
C ASP A 108 -19.82 20.23 -6.12
N THR A 109 -20.60 19.56 -6.96
CA THR A 109 -22.06 19.51 -6.88
C THR A 109 -22.58 18.23 -6.25
N GLY A 110 -21.68 17.38 -5.76
CA GLY A 110 -21.98 16.12 -5.10
C GLY A 110 -22.78 16.28 -3.81
N THR A 111 -23.24 15.16 -3.28
CA THR A 111 -24.14 15.13 -2.11
C THR A 111 -23.40 14.85 -0.81
N CYS A 112 -22.09 14.62 -0.87
CA CYS A 112 -21.29 14.27 0.29
C CYS A 112 -21.03 15.47 1.20
N SER A 113 -21.07 15.26 2.50
CA SER A 113 -20.82 16.30 3.50
C SER A 113 -19.34 16.48 3.82
N ASN A 114 -18.51 15.50 3.48
CA ASN A 114 -17.07 15.48 3.67
C ASN A 114 -16.37 15.01 2.38
N SER A 115 -15.13 15.41 2.17
CA SER A 115 -14.29 14.99 1.04
C SER A 115 -13.01 14.27 1.46
N THR A 116 -12.77 14.12 2.78
CA THR A 116 -11.53 13.53 3.31
C THR A 116 -11.76 12.07 3.74
N VAL A 117 -10.90 11.20 3.25
CA VAL A 117 -10.86 9.76 3.53
C VAL A 117 -9.58 9.44 4.26
N VAL A 118 -9.65 8.65 5.34
CA VAL A 118 -8.46 8.12 6.00
C VAL A 118 -8.35 6.62 5.68
N ALA A 119 -7.25 6.21 5.06
CA ALA A 119 -7.02 4.86 4.58
C ALA A 119 -5.66 4.31 5.03
N ASN A 120 -5.50 2.99 4.99
CA ASN A 120 -4.22 2.38 5.36
C ASN A 120 -3.13 2.52 4.29
N HIS A 121 -3.49 2.67 3.01
CA HIS A 121 -2.56 2.60 1.88
C HIS A 121 -2.85 3.68 0.82
N ALA A 122 -1.80 4.26 0.22
CA ALA A 122 -1.88 5.34 -0.77
C ALA A 122 -2.13 4.82 -2.20
N ALA A 123 -3.08 3.90 -2.37
CA ALA A 123 -3.42 3.32 -3.68
C ALA A 123 -4.36 4.20 -4.52
N TYR A 124 -5.03 5.17 -3.92
CA TYR A 124 -6.20 5.83 -4.53
C TYR A 124 -5.88 7.20 -5.14
N ASN A 125 -4.62 7.57 -5.34
CA ASN A 125 -4.19 8.90 -5.79
C ASN A 125 -4.79 9.31 -7.14
N TYR A 126 -4.95 8.37 -8.08
CA TYR A 126 -5.61 8.66 -9.38
C TYR A 126 -7.09 8.97 -9.20
N MET A 127 -7.77 8.23 -8.31
CA MET A 127 -9.17 8.47 -7.95
C MET A 127 -9.31 9.81 -7.20
N ALA A 128 -8.45 10.06 -6.23
CA ALA A 128 -8.36 11.30 -5.46
C ALA A 128 -8.32 12.51 -6.38
N ASN A 129 -7.35 12.52 -7.29
CA ASN A 129 -7.16 13.62 -8.24
C ASN A 129 -8.31 13.77 -9.25
N ARG A 130 -9.00 12.67 -9.61
CA ARG A 130 -10.11 12.74 -10.56
C ARG A 130 -11.40 13.27 -9.95
N TYR A 131 -11.69 12.89 -8.72
CA TYR A 131 -12.99 13.15 -8.08
C TYR A 131 -12.91 14.15 -6.91
N ASP A 132 -11.76 14.82 -6.77
CA ASP A 132 -11.51 15.83 -5.72
C ASP A 132 -11.76 15.27 -4.30
N ILE A 133 -11.27 14.04 -4.07
CA ILE A 133 -11.29 13.38 -2.77
C ILE A 133 -9.90 13.48 -2.16
N GLU A 134 -9.78 13.93 -0.94
CA GLU A 134 -8.52 13.94 -0.20
C GLU A 134 -8.31 12.60 0.50
N PHE A 135 -7.17 11.94 0.29
CA PHE A 135 -6.79 10.73 1.00
C PHE A 135 -5.62 11.00 1.94
N ILE A 136 -5.87 10.77 3.23
CA ILE A 136 -4.84 10.70 4.27
C ILE A 136 -4.51 9.22 4.47
N THR A 137 -3.25 8.84 4.35
CA THR A 137 -2.86 7.43 4.37
C THR A 137 -1.77 7.16 5.41
N VAL A 138 -1.80 5.95 5.97
CA VAL A 138 -0.85 5.49 6.99
C VAL A 138 0.40 4.89 6.35
N HIS A 139 0.24 4.22 5.20
CA HIS A 139 1.33 3.71 4.37
C HIS A 139 1.43 4.52 3.07
N GLY A 140 2.63 4.60 2.53
CA GLY A 140 2.88 5.17 1.20
C GLY A 140 2.28 4.35 0.07
N VAL A 141 2.84 4.50 -1.13
CA VAL A 141 2.42 3.78 -2.35
C VAL A 141 2.80 2.30 -2.30
N ASP A 142 3.77 1.93 -1.47
CA ASP A 142 4.15 0.55 -1.16
C ASP A 142 3.66 0.20 0.25
N PRO A 143 2.69 -0.72 0.40
CA PRO A 143 2.14 -1.11 1.70
C PRO A 143 2.99 -2.15 2.44
N GLU A 144 4.09 -2.66 1.85
CA GLU A 144 4.92 -3.70 2.47
C GLU A 144 5.78 -3.15 3.63
N GLY A 145 5.99 -1.82 3.68
CA GLY A 145 6.69 -1.14 4.76
C GLY A 145 5.87 -1.07 6.07
N GLU A 146 6.53 -0.96 7.20
CA GLU A 146 5.84 -0.57 8.44
C GLU A 146 5.58 0.94 8.43
N PRO A 147 4.37 1.40 8.85
CA PRO A 147 4.07 2.81 8.88
C PRO A 147 4.94 3.52 9.91
N THR A 148 5.34 4.74 9.62
CA THR A 148 6.07 5.54 10.60
C THR A 148 5.15 5.94 11.76
N ALA A 149 5.73 6.22 12.93
CA ALA A 149 4.95 6.72 14.06
C ALA A 149 4.30 8.09 13.75
N GLU A 150 4.88 8.87 12.84
CA GLU A 150 4.36 10.15 12.39
C GLU A 150 3.11 9.97 11.52
N ASP A 151 3.13 9.04 10.56
CA ASP A 151 1.97 8.73 9.71
C ASP A 151 0.79 8.21 10.52
N VAL A 152 1.05 7.31 11.47
CA VAL A 152 0.03 6.82 12.40
C VAL A 152 -0.54 7.97 13.24
N ALA A 153 0.32 8.87 13.77
CA ALA A 153 -0.14 9.99 14.57
C ALA A 153 -0.98 10.97 13.74
N MET A 154 -0.57 11.27 12.52
CA MET A 154 -1.30 12.13 11.59
C MET A 154 -2.68 11.54 11.23
N ALA A 155 -2.74 10.24 10.92
CA ALA A 155 -4.01 9.57 10.63
C ALA A 155 -4.97 9.61 11.84
N VAL A 156 -4.44 9.38 13.06
CA VAL A 156 -5.24 9.45 14.31
C VAL A 156 -5.74 10.86 14.57
N GLU A 157 -4.90 11.89 14.37
CA GLU A 157 -5.27 13.29 14.51
C GLU A 157 -6.42 13.65 13.58
N TYR A 158 -6.33 13.32 12.30
CA TYR A 158 -7.40 13.54 11.32
C TYR A 158 -8.71 12.84 11.69
N LEU A 159 -8.63 11.59 12.13
CA LEU A 159 -9.80 10.82 12.57
C LEU A 159 -10.50 11.44 13.80
N GLN A 160 -9.74 12.17 14.64
CA GLN A 160 -10.27 12.79 15.85
C GLN A 160 -10.77 14.21 15.63
N GLU A 161 -10.12 15.01 14.79
CA GLU A 161 -10.36 16.45 14.65
C GLU A 161 -11.41 16.76 13.59
N GLU A 162 -11.48 15.98 12.49
CA GLU A 162 -12.34 16.25 11.35
C GLU A 162 -13.68 15.49 11.40
N ASP A 163 -14.05 14.93 12.55
CA ASP A 163 -15.27 14.11 12.71
C ASP A 163 -15.37 12.94 11.71
N VAL A 164 -14.21 12.43 11.25
CA VAL A 164 -14.16 11.26 10.35
C VAL A 164 -14.45 10.01 11.17
N SER A 165 -15.54 9.33 10.84
CA SER A 165 -16.02 8.17 11.60
C SER A 165 -15.60 6.82 11.02
N VAL A 166 -14.90 6.82 9.88
CA VAL A 166 -14.52 5.62 9.13
C VAL A 166 -13.02 5.64 8.82
N PHE A 167 -12.36 4.53 9.12
CA PHE A 167 -11.01 4.22 8.66
C PHE A 167 -11.08 3.09 7.63
N TYR A 168 -10.48 3.30 6.47
CA TYR A 168 -10.54 2.35 5.38
C TYR A 168 -9.30 1.46 5.34
N ILE A 169 -9.52 0.17 5.15
CA ILE A 169 -8.48 -0.84 4.95
C ILE A 169 -8.74 -1.61 3.66
N GLU A 170 -7.71 -2.23 3.13
CA GLU A 170 -7.82 -3.09 1.96
C GLU A 170 -8.44 -4.43 2.29
N GLU A 171 -8.98 -5.11 1.28
CA GLU A 171 -9.70 -6.37 1.42
C GLU A 171 -8.87 -7.52 2.00
N PHE A 172 -7.53 -7.43 1.92
CA PHE A 172 -6.60 -8.43 2.47
C PHE A 172 -5.94 -7.98 3.79
N THR A 173 -6.17 -6.75 4.22
CA THR A 173 -5.66 -6.24 5.50
C THR A 173 -6.54 -6.72 6.65
N SER A 174 -5.92 -7.31 7.67
CA SER A 174 -6.64 -7.71 8.87
C SER A 174 -7.04 -6.50 9.71
N PRO A 175 -8.30 -6.41 10.20
CA PRO A 175 -8.69 -5.38 11.17
C PRO A 175 -7.83 -5.35 12.43
N ASP A 176 -7.23 -6.48 12.81
CA ASP A 176 -6.33 -6.54 13.97
C ASP A 176 -5.02 -5.78 13.72
N ALA A 177 -4.56 -5.68 12.47
CA ALA A 177 -3.35 -4.94 12.11
C ALA A 177 -3.49 -3.43 12.39
N VAL A 178 -4.69 -2.88 12.26
CA VAL A 178 -4.99 -1.45 12.48
C VAL A 178 -5.66 -1.15 13.81
N LYS A 179 -5.75 -2.16 14.68
CA LYS A 179 -6.44 -2.03 15.98
C LYS A 179 -5.88 -0.90 16.84
N SER A 180 -4.58 -0.65 16.81
CA SER A 180 -3.95 0.41 17.61
C SER A 180 -4.44 1.80 17.17
N ILE A 181 -4.71 2.01 15.89
CA ILE A 181 -5.27 3.25 15.35
C ILE A 181 -6.71 3.41 15.85
N VAL A 182 -7.53 2.37 15.69
CA VAL A 182 -8.93 2.38 16.16
C VAL A 182 -9.02 2.65 17.67
N ASP A 183 -8.18 2.00 18.48
CA ASP A 183 -8.17 2.17 19.95
C ASP A 183 -7.81 3.63 20.32
N GLN A 184 -6.92 4.29 19.60
CA GLN A 184 -6.53 5.68 19.85
C GLN A 184 -7.62 6.69 19.48
N THR A 185 -8.57 6.33 18.61
CA THR A 185 -9.70 7.19 18.24
C THR A 185 -10.90 7.10 19.20
N THR A 186 -10.79 6.28 20.25
CA THR A 186 -11.87 6.16 21.24
C THR A 186 -12.12 7.47 21.98
N SER A 187 -13.38 7.88 22.04
CA SER A 187 -13.81 9.11 22.69
C SER A 187 -15.21 8.96 23.29
N SER A 188 -15.71 10.00 23.96
CA SER A 188 -17.09 10.00 24.45
C SER A 188 -18.13 10.00 23.32
N ALA A 189 -17.79 10.55 22.15
CA ALA A 189 -18.62 10.52 20.94
C ALA A 189 -18.49 9.18 20.18
N MET A 190 -17.30 8.59 20.18
CA MET A 190 -16.99 7.30 19.55
C MET A 190 -16.44 6.30 20.56
N PRO A 191 -17.27 5.67 21.42
CA PRO A 191 -16.79 4.80 22.49
C PRO A 191 -16.05 3.54 22.01
N SER A 192 -16.26 3.13 20.76
CA SER A 192 -15.58 1.99 20.13
C SER A 192 -14.48 2.40 19.16
N GLY A 193 -14.13 3.71 19.10
CA GLY A 193 -13.28 4.26 18.06
C GLY A 193 -13.99 4.37 16.71
N VAL A 194 -13.23 4.71 15.67
CA VAL A 194 -13.74 4.75 14.29
C VAL A 194 -14.16 3.38 13.80
N SER A 195 -15.12 3.34 12.89
CA SER A 195 -15.52 2.09 12.23
C SER A 195 -14.55 1.74 11.10
N ILE A 196 -14.30 0.44 10.90
CA ILE A 196 -13.51 -0.04 9.77
C ILE A 196 -14.43 -0.35 8.60
N GLN A 197 -14.06 0.13 7.41
CA GLN A 197 -14.66 -0.28 6.14
C GLN A 197 -13.56 -0.68 5.14
N TYR A 198 -13.96 -1.35 4.07
CA TYR A 198 -13.02 -1.84 3.05
C TYR A 198 -13.03 -0.94 1.81
N LEU A 199 -11.81 -0.70 1.28
CA LEU A 199 -11.62 -0.24 -0.09
C LEU A 199 -10.82 -1.32 -0.84
N TYR A 200 -11.36 -1.74 -1.97
CA TYR A 200 -10.81 -2.83 -2.78
C TYR A 200 -9.77 -2.26 -3.75
N THR A 201 -8.52 -2.68 -3.61
CA THR A 201 -7.41 -2.29 -4.50
C THR A 201 -7.30 -3.19 -5.73
N MET A 202 -7.84 -4.42 -5.63
CA MET A 202 -7.78 -5.42 -6.72
C MET A 202 -6.35 -5.80 -7.12
N GLU A 203 -5.40 -5.68 -6.21
CA GLU A 203 -4.02 -6.15 -6.37
C GLU A 203 -3.94 -7.67 -6.27
N LEU A 204 -4.85 -8.25 -5.52
CA LEU A 204 -5.02 -9.70 -5.39
C LEU A 204 -6.35 -10.14 -6.01
N PRO A 205 -6.48 -11.42 -6.39
CA PRO A 205 -7.76 -11.96 -6.82
C PRO A 205 -8.85 -11.74 -5.77
N PRO A 206 -10.09 -11.43 -6.17
CA PRO A 206 -11.18 -11.21 -5.23
C PRO A 206 -11.44 -12.43 -4.35
N SER A 207 -11.71 -12.20 -3.07
CA SER A 207 -12.05 -13.27 -2.12
C SER A 207 -13.37 -13.98 -2.49
N ASN A 208 -14.31 -13.28 -3.12
CA ASN A 208 -15.52 -13.84 -3.67
C ASN A 208 -15.37 -14.00 -5.18
N SER A 209 -15.49 -15.22 -5.69
CA SER A 209 -15.36 -15.55 -7.11
C SER A 209 -16.41 -14.91 -8.02
N ASP A 210 -17.49 -14.39 -7.46
CA ASP A 210 -18.55 -13.70 -8.21
C ASP A 210 -18.24 -12.20 -8.42
N ASP A 211 -17.20 -11.68 -7.75
CA ASP A 211 -16.76 -10.31 -7.93
C ASP A 211 -15.78 -10.18 -9.10
N ASP A 212 -15.88 -9.04 -9.75
CA ASP A 212 -14.98 -8.56 -10.80
C ASP A 212 -14.61 -7.09 -10.54
N TYR A 213 -13.80 -6.51 -11.42
CA TYR A 213 -13.39 -5.11 -11.32
C TYR A 213 -14.58 -4.16 -11.14
N LEU A 214 -15.63 -4.30 -11.95
CA LEU A 214 -16.77 -3.38 -11.92
C LEU A 214 -17.56 -3.51 -10.62
N SER A 215 -17.78 -4.73 -10.14
CA SER A 215 -18.48 -4.97 -8.88
C SER A 215 -17.70 -4.45 -7.69
N LEU A 216 -16.37 -4.61 -7.67
CA LEU A 216 -15.51 -4.12 -6.59
C LEU A 216 -15.41 -2.59 -6.60
N MET A 217 -15.27 -1.96 -7.75
CA MET A 217 -15.32 -0.51 -7.86
C MET A 217 -16.69 0.07 -7.44
N GLN A 218 -17.79 -0.63 -7.75
CA GLN A 218 -19.11 -0.23 -7.25
C GLN A 218 -19.21 -0.35 -5.73
N LYS A 219 -18.60 -1.38 -5.12
CA LYS A 219 -18.48 -1.50 -3.64
C LYS A 219 -17.66 -0.36 -3.05
N ASN A 220 -16.55 0.02 -3.68
CA ASN A 220 -15.75 1.17 -3.28
C ASN A 220 -16.59 2.45 -3.27
N LEU A 221 -17.36 2.69 -4.33
CA LEU A 221 -18.27 3.83 -4.40
C LEU A 221 -19.28 3.84 -3.24
N VAL A 222 -19.90 2.71 -2.96
CA VAL A 222 -20.89 2.58 -1.86
C VAL A 222 -20.24 2.85 -0.50
N ASN A 223 -19.04 2.28 -0.27
CA ASN A 223 -18.33 2.42 0.99
C ASN A 223 -17.84 3.86 1.20
N LEU A 224 -17.27 4.49 0.16
CA LEU A 224 -16.86 5.89 0.19
C LEU A 224 -18.04 6.82 0.46
N LYS A 225 -19.18 6.63 -0.22
CA LYS A 225 -20.40 7.41 0.05
C LYS A 225 -20.86 7.28 1.49
N ALA A 226 -20.81 6.07 2.06
CA ALA A 226 -21.21 5.85 3.44
C ALA A 226 -20.31 6.59 4.44
N GLY A 227 -18.99 6.56 4.23
CA GLY A 227 -18.04 7.23 5.12
C GLY A 227 -17.97 8.75 4.93
N LEU A 228 -18.24 9.25 3.73
CA LEU A 228 -18.25 10.69 3.42
C LEU A 228 -19.61 11.38 3.65
N GLY A 229 -20.61 10.62 4.11
CA GLY A 229 -21.91 11.15 4.48
C GLY A 229 -22.74 11.65 3.29
N CYS A 230 -22.72 10.91 2.18
CA CYS A 230 -23.49 11.21 0.97
C CYS A 230 -24.96 10.76 1.02
#